data_a9db36a7b3074445aa8d2a16d7e0fcb3
#
_entry.id   a9db36a7b3074445aa8d2a16d7e0fcb3
#
_cell.length_a   1.000
_cell.length_b   1.000
_cell.length_c   1.000
_cell.angle_alpha   90.00
_cell.angle_beta   90.00
_cell.angle_gamma   90.00
#
_symmetry.space_group_name_H-M   'P 1'
#
loop_
_entity.id
_entity.type
_entity.pdbx_description
1 polymer ?
#
loop_
_entity_poly.entity_id
_entity_poly.type
_entity_poly.pdbx_seq_one_letter_code
_entity_poly.pdbx_strand_id
1 'polypeptide(L)'
;MSKNTDLLKIDHDKCKKDGICVAECPMAIIQLDTEEGYPSLIPGTEAVCLRCGHCIAVCPHGALQHASIPMEGCPSLEKDLTISHKEAVQFLRSRRSVRLYRDKPVENEKIQTLIEIARYAPSAGNRQMVNWRVVTDPDKIHRLAELTVGWMRFILEEGPEAARAPYFPAIVTAWDKGMDKVLRDAPVVVLAHAPKEALNGMVDLTLALSYLELAAPTLGLGTCWAGLLQGALLSRPEIKKELGLPENHPHHYPMMLGYTKLRYYRLPERKPPKIVWG
;
A
#
# COMPACT_ATOMS: atom_id res chain seq x y z
N MET A 1 -18.92 4.57 -34.14
CA MET A 1 -18.14 4.10 -32.97
C MET A 1 -16.80 3.61 -33.50
N SER A 2 -15.75 4.40 -33.36
CA SER A 2 -14.39 4.06 -33.82
C SER A 2 -13.92 2.83 -33.02
N LYS A 3 -13.68 1.74 -33.72
CA LYS A 3 -13.01 0.55 -33.16
C LYS A 3 -11.59 0.98 -32.80
N ASN A 4 -11.33 1.21 -31.52
CA ASN A 4 -9.99 1.49 -31.03
C ASN A 4 -9.20 0.17 -31.01
N THR A 5 -8.71 -0.23 -32.18
CA THR A 5 -7.97 -1.48 -32.42
C THR A 5 -6.52 -1.44 -31.94
N ASP A 6 -6.10 -0.34 -31.32
CA ASP A 6 -4.69 -0.03 -31.00
C ASP A 6 -4.34 -0.15 -29.51
N LEU A 7 -4.93 -1.11 -28.77
CA LEU A 7 -4.56 -1.30 -27.36
C LEU A 7 -3.08 -1.72 -27.22
N LEU A 8 -2.59 -2.55 -28.14
CA LEU A 8 -1.18 -2.92 -28.26
C LEU A 8 -0.65 -2.50 -29.61
N LYS A 9 0.54 -1.90 -29.64
CA LYS A 9 1.32 -1.59 -30.84
C LYS A 9 2.63 -2.34 -30.77
N ILE A 10 3.03 -2.95 -31.87
CA ILE A 10 4.27 -3.71 -31.99
C ILE A 10 5.22 -2.99 -32.91
N ASP A 11 6.40 -2.71 -32.44
CA ASP A 11 7.53 -2.23 -33.25
C ASP A 11 8.15 -3.45 -33.95
N HIS A 12 7.84 -3.64 -35.22
CA HIS A 12 8.25 -4.78 -36.02
C HIS A 12 9.78 -4.85 -36.21
N ASP A 13 10.47 -3.72 -36.18
CA ASP A 13 11.92 -3.68 -36.32
C ASP A 13 12.62 -4.24 -35.05
N LYS A 14 12.02 -4.03 -33.91
CA LYS A 14 12.52 -4.51 -32.62
C LYS A 14 12.05 -5.92 -32.27
N CYS A 15 10.84 -6.30 -32.67
CA CYS A 15 10.24 -7.56 -32.29
C CYS A 15 10.99 -8.75 -32.87
N LYS A 16 11.44 -9.68 -32.00
CA LYS A 16 12.11 -10.92 -32.41
C LYS A 16 11.17 -12.13 -32.46
N LYS A 17 9.86 -11.93 -32.27
CA LYS A 17 8.84 -12.98 -32.38
C LYS A 17 9.04 -14.15 -31.43
N ASP A 18 9.63 -13.86 -30.24
CA ASP A 18 9.98 -14.87 -29.23
C ASP A 18 8.77 -15.41 -28.46
N GLY A 19 7.60 -14.76 -28.58
CA GLY A 19 6.35 -15.19 -27.96
C GLY A 19 6.28 -15.00 -26.43
N ILE A 20 7.30 -14.42 -25.79
CA ILE A 20 7.35 -14.27 -24.33
C ILE A 20 6.15 -13.45 -23.82
N CYS A 21 5.78 -12.39 -24.52
CA CYS A 21 4.62 -11.55 -24.18
C CYS A 21 3.28 -12.31 -24.29
N VAL A 22 3.18 -13.31 -25.16
CA VAL A 22 2.02 -14.21 -25.29
C VAL A 22 1.94 -15.11 -24.08
N ALA A 23 3.05 -15.75 -23.72
CA ALA A 23 3.13 -16.65 -22.57
C ALA A 23 2.88 -15.96 -21.23
N GLU A 24 3.32 -14.69 -21.09
CA GLU A 24 3.20 -13.92 -19.86
C GLU A 24 1.82 -13.28 -19.66
N CYS A 25 0.98 -13.21 -20.69
CA CYS A 25 -0.32 -12.54 -20.54
C CYS A 25 -1.27 -13.33 -19.63
N PRO A 26 -1.63 -12.81 -18.43
CA PRO A 26 -2.45 -13.57 -17.48
C PRO A 26 -3.89 -13.82 -17.97
N MET A 27 -4.34 -13.03 -18.95
CA MET A 27 -5.66 -13.18 -19.56
C MET A 27 -5.63 -13.98 -20.86
N ALA A 28 -4.44 -14.40 -21.32
CA ALA A 28 -4.23 -15.14 -22.57
C ALA A 28 -4.89 -14.48 -23.78
N ILE A 29 -4.85 -13.13 -23.85
CA ILE A 29 -5.48 -12.34 -24.93
C ILE A 29 -4.50 -11.92 -26.03
N ILE A 30 -3.25 -12.32 -25.94
CA ILE A 30 -2.22 -12.08 -26.94
C ILE A 30 -1.91 -13.39 -27.64
N GLN A 31 -1.82 -13.37 -28.96
CA GLN A 31 -1.45 -14.52 -29.81
C GLN A 31 -0.34 -14.11 -30.77
N LEU A 32 0.37 -15.05 -31.35
CA LEU A 32 1.19 -14.80 -32.53
C LEU A 32 0.31 -14.84 -33.77
N ASP A 33 0.47 -13.85 -34.62
CA ASP A 33 -0.15 -13.84 -35.94
C ASP A 33 0.30 -15.06 -36.75
N THR A 34 -0.62 -15.67 -37.50
CA THR A 34 -0.37 -16.90 -38.22
C THR A 34 0.44 -16.72 -39.51
N GLU A 35 0.44 -15.51 -40.06
CA GLU A 35 1.14 -15.20 -41.30
C GLU A 35 2.53 -14.65 -41.06
N GLU A 36 2.63 -13.64 -40.22
CA GLU A 36 3.88 -12.91 -39.98
C GLU A 36 4.57 -13.28 -38.67
N GLY A 37 3.86 -13.91 -37.70
CA GLY A 37 4.37 -14.36 -36.43
C GLY A 37 4.59 -13.23 -35.42
N TYR A 38 4.03 -12.03 -35.63
CA TYR A 38 4.08 -10.94 -34.65
C TYR A 38 3.00 -11.09 -33.58
N PRO A 39 3.24 -10.61 -32.35
CA PRO A 39 2.21 -10.60 -31.31
C PRO A 39 1.04 -9.68 -31.72
N SER A 40 -0.17 -10.17 -31.54
CA SER A 40 -1.40 -9.43 -31.79
C SER A 40 -2.43 -9.74 -30.70
N LEU A 41 -3.41 -8.85 -30.50
CA LEU A 41 -4.55 -9.17 -29.64
C LEU A 41 -5.50 -10.13 -30.35
N ILE A 42 -6.05 -11.08 -29.61
CA ILE A 42 -7.18 -11.88 -30.07
C ILE A 42 -8.38 -10.92 -30.24
N PRO A 43 -9.01 -10.86 -31.42
CA PRO A 43 -10.08 -9.91 -31.68
C PRO A 43 -11.23 -10.01 -30.68
N GLY A 44 -11.67 -8.85 -30.16
CA GLY A 44 -12.78 -8.75 -29.21
C GLY A 44 -12.40 -8.99 -27.74
N THR A 45 -11.12 -9.19 -27.43
CA THR A 45 -10.64 -9.43 -26.04
C THR A 45 -10.11 -8.17 -25.34
N GLU A 46 -10.13 -7.02 -25.97
CA GLU A 46 -9.58 -5.76 -25.45
C GLU A 46 -10.19 -5.38 -24.08
N ALA A 47 -11.49 -5.67 -23.92
CA ALA A 47 -12.22 -5.32 -22.68
C ALA A 47 -11.78 -6.12 -21.45
N VAL A 48 -11.15 -7.29 -21.62
CA VAL A 48 -10.68 -8.12 -20.51
C VAL A 48 -9.21 -7.88 -20.16
N CYS A 49 -8.53 -6.98 -20.87
CA CYS A 49 -7.16 -6.58 -20.55
C CYS A 49 -7.09 -5.94 -19.17
N LEU A 50 -6.29 -6.51 -18.26
CA LEU A 50 -6.07 -5.98 -16.90
C LEU A 50 -5.19 -4.72 -16.89
N ARG A 51 -4.62 -4.30 -18.01
CA ARG A 51 -3.66 -3.20 -18.10
C ARG A 51 -2.50 -3.35 -17.12
N CYS A 52 -2.07 -4.58 -16.91
CA CYS A 52 -1.06 -4.91 -15.89
C CYS A 52 0.38 -4.63 -16.33
N GLY A 53 0.62 -4.40 -17.63
CA GLY A 53 1.95 -4.10 -18.15
C GLY A 53 2.92 -5.28 -18.25
N HIS A 54 2.52 -6.52 -17.90
CA HIS A 54 3.40 -7.70 -17.95
C HIS A 54 4.00 -7.92 -19.33
N CYS A 55 3.20 -7.78 -20.39
CA CYS A 55 3.67 -7.92 -21.77
C CYS A 55 4.75 -6.87 -22.15
N ILE A 56 4.69 -5.67 -21.56
CA ILE A 56 5.72 -4.63 -21.73
C ILE A 56 6.96 -5.00 -20.91
N ALA A 57 6.76 -5.33 -19.65
CA ALA A 57 7.84 -5.57 -18.68
C ALA A 57 8.70 -6.77 -19.06
N VAL A 58 8.12 -7.80 -19.68
CA VAL A 58 8.84 -9.03 -20.05
C VAL A 58 9.59 -8.91 -21.38
N CYS A 59 9.25 -7.92 -22.24
CA CYS A 59 9.86 -7.78 -23.57
C CYS A 59 11.30 -7.25 -23.49
N PRO A 60 12.33 -8.08 -23.79
CA PRO A 60 13.73 -7.64 -23.66
C PRO A 60 14.14 -6.64 -24.75
N HIS A 61 13.32 -6.50 -25.79
CA HIS A 61 13.58 -5.66 -26.95
C HIS A 61 12.85 -4.32 -26.88
N GLY A 62 11.95 -4.12 -25.91
CA GLY A 62 11.11 -2.92 -25.83
C GLY A 62 10.22 -2.71 -27.05
N ALA A 63 9.82 -3.81 -27.70
CA ALA A 63 9.05 -3.78 -28.94
C ALA A 63 7.55 -3.57 -28.74
N LEU A 64 7.05 -3.68 -27.50
CA LEU A 64 5.63 -3.63 -27.18
C LEU A 64 5.27 -2.26 -26.57
N GLN A 65 4.22 -1.66 -27.08
CA GLN A 65 3.61 -0.45 -26.52
C GLN A 65 2.14 -0.73 -26.20
N HIS A 66 1.65 -0.12 -25.14
CA HIS A 66 0.26 -0.26 -24.70
C HIS A 66 -0.39 1.11 -24.55
N ALA A 67 -1.57 1.30 -25.13
CA ALA A 67 -2.24 2.60 -25.19
C ALA A 67 -2.49 3.26 -23.82
N SER A 68 -2.65 2.45 -22.74
CA SER A 68 -2.88 2.96 -21.39
C SER A 68 -1.61 2.99 -20.52
N ILE A 69 -0.45 2.58 -21.05
CA ILE A 69 0.81 2.49 -20.29
C ILE A 69 1.92 3.08 -21.18
N PRO A 70 2.15 4.39 -21.08
CA PRO A 70 3.18 5.06 -21.90
C PRO A 70 4.58 4.58 -21.52
N MET A 71 5.41 4.32 -22.54
CA MET A 71 6.77 3.77 -22.37
C MET A 71 7.70 4.70 -21.58
N GLU A 72 7.45 6.00 -21.60
CA GLU A 72 8.18 6.99 -20.80
C GLU A 72 8.04 6.75 -19.30
N GLY A 73 6.93 6.11 -18.88
CA GLY A 73 6.69 5.69 -17.50
C GLY A 73 7.21 4.28 -17.15
N CYS A 74 7.90 3.61 -18.10
CA CYS A 74 8.39 2.23 -17.96
C CYS A 74 9.93 2.17 -18.05
N PRO A 75 10.66 2.69 -17.05
CA PRO A 75 12.13 2.65 -17.07
C PRO A 75 12.64 1.21 -17.03
N SER A 76 13.79 0.98 -17.64
CA SER A 76 14.49 -0.30 -17.58
C SER A 76 14.96 -0.60 -16.15
N LEU A 77 15.01 -1.88 -15.78
CA LEU A 77 15.61 -2.30 -14.52
C LEU A 77 17.11 -2.04 -14.51
N GLU A 78 17.60 -1.40 -13.46
CA GLU A 78 19.02 -1.14 -13.24
C GLU A 78 19.65 -2.30 -12.46
N LYS A 79 20.64 -2.98 -13.08
CA LYS A 79 21.26 -4.17 -12.49
C LYS A 79 21.97 -3.86 -11.16
N ASP A 80 22.55 -2.69 -11.05
CA ASP A 80 23.30 -2.25 -9.85
C ASP A 80 22.40 -1.95 -8.66
N LEU A 81 21.08 -1.80 -8.88
CA LEU A 81 20.09 -1.63 -7.83
C LEU A 81 19.46 -2.96 -7.37
N THR A 82 19.92 -4.08 -7.88
CA THR A 82 19.46 -5.40 -7.45
C THR A 82 20.03 -5.76 -6.08
N ILE A 83 19.16 -5.90 -5.07
CA ILE A 83 19.58 -6.25 -3.71
C ILE A 83 19.92 -7.74 -3.61
N SER A 84 20.97 -8.08 -2.88
CA SER A 84 21.35 -9.46 -2.59
C SER A 84 20.36 -10.12 -1.60
N HIS A 85 20.32 -11.44 -1.56
CA HIS A 85 19.53 -12.20 -0.59
C HIS A 85 19.83 -11.77 0.86
N LYS A 86 21.10 -11.55 1.21
CA LYS A 86 21.51 -11.13 2.55
C LYS A 86 20.95 -9.75 2.91
N GLU A 87 20.99 -8.80 1.97
CA GLU A 87 20.43 -7.46 2.15
C GLU A 87 18.89 -7.52 2.29
N ALA A 88 18.22 -8.29 1.42
CA ALA A 88 16.78 -8.48 1.50
C ALA A 88 16.34 -9.06 2.86
N VAL A 89 17.05 -10.08 3.37
CA VAL A 89 16.77 -10.69 4.68
C VAL A 89 16.94 -9.66 5.80
N GLN A 90 18.03 -8.89 5.81
CA GLN A 90 18.24 -7.85 6.82
C GLN A 90 17.19 -6.75 6.72
N PHE A 91 16.92 -6.27 5.53
CA PHE A 91 15.93 -5.21 5.26
C PHE A 91 14.55 -5.59 5.81
N LEU A 92 14.05 -6.76 5.44
CA LEU A 92 12.72 -7.23 5.88
C LEU A 92 12.66 -7.49 7.40
N ARG A 93 13.71 -8.08 7.97
CA ARG A 93 13.75 -8.40 9.41
C ARG A 93 13.98 -7.19 10.30
N SER A 94 14.56 -6.11 9.77
CA SER A 94 14.81 -4.88 10.53
C SER A 94 13.56 -4.00 10.73
N ARG A 95 12.49 -4.23 9.98
CA ARG A 95 11.22 -3.49 10.13
C ARG A 95 10.71 -3.51 11.57
N ARG A 96 10.44 -2.34 12.12
CA ARG A 96 9.91 -2.16 13.49
C ARG A 96 8.74 -1.18 13.50
N SER A 97 7.78 -1.43 14.38
CA SER A 97 6.75 -0.43 14.70
C SER A 97 7.38 0.67 15.54
N VAL A 98 7.58 1.84 14.95
CA VAL A 98 8.13 3.03 15.61
C VAL A 98 7.03 3.70 16.43
N ARG A 99 7.32 3.98 17.71
CA ARG A 99 6.35 4.52 18.67
C ARG A 99 6.88 5.73 19.46
N LEU A 100 8.04 6.22 19.07
CA LEU A 100 8.64 7.44 19.59
C LEU A 100 9.18 8.24 18.42
N TYR A 101 8.58 9.38 18.19
CA TYR A 101 8.90 10.27 17.09
C TYR A 101 9.66 11.49 17.59
N ARG A 102 10.47 12.09 16.70
CA ARG A 102 11.04 13.42 16.95
C ARG A 102 9.95 14.45 16.74
N ASP A 103 10.04 15.53 17.49
CA ASP A 103 9.23 16.73 17.24
C ASP A 103 9.82 17.46 16.02
N LYS A 104 9.46 16.92 14.84
CA LYS A 104 9.89 17.42 13.56
C LYS A 104 8.83 17.08 12.51
N PRO A 105 8.34 18.07 11.75
CA PRO A 105 7.43 17.81 10.62
C PRO A 105 8.12 16.94 9.56
N VAL A 106 7.32 16.18 8.84
CA VAL A 106 7.77 15.38 7.69
C VAL A 106 7.48 16.19 6.44
N GLU A 107 8.48 16.30 5.58
CA GLU A 107 8.39 17.00 4.30
C GLU A 107 7.37 16.31 3.37
N ASN A 108 6.50 17.08 2.74
CA ASN A 108 5.44 16.56 1.86
C ASN A 108 6.00 15.70 0.73
N GLU A 109 7.16 16.06 0.20
CA GLU A 109 7.85 15.35 -0.88
C GLU A 109 8.23 13.92 -0.46
N LYS A 110 8.62 13.72 0.81
CA LYS A 110 8.91 12.38 1.33
C LYS A 110 7.64 11.54 1.47
N ILE A 111 6.56 12.15 1.95
CA ILE A 111 5.26 11.47 2.06
C ILE A 111 4.78 11.07 0.66
N GLN A 112 4.87 11.96 -0.31
CA GLN A 112 4.53 11.70 -1.69
C GLN A 112 5.38 10.58 -2.29
N THR A 113 6.69 10.60 -2.07
CA THR A 113 7.61 9.54 -2.52
C THR A 113 7.21 8.17 -1.97
N LEU A 114 6.83 8.09 -0.68
CA LEU A 114 6.38 6.84 -0.08
C LEU A 114 5.07 6.34 -0.69
N ILE A 115 4.13 7.24 -0.97
CA ILE A 115 2.86 6.90 -1.64
C ILE A 115 3.12 6.47 -3.09
N GLU A 116 4.03 7.13 -3.80
CA GLU A 116 4.44 6.74 -5.15
C GLU A 116 5.06 5.34 -5.20
N ILE A 117 5.84 4.95 -4.20
CA ILE A 117 6.33 3.57 -4.07
C ILE A 117 5.19 2.62 -3.76
N ALA A 118 4.30 2.99 -2.84
CA ALA A 118 3.20 2.15 -2.38
C ALA A 118 2.19 1.81 -3.49
N ARG A 119 2.02 2.67 -4.50
CA ARG A 119 1.12 2.41 -5.64
C ARG A 119 1.56 1.24 -6.52
N TYR A 120 2.81 0.77 -6.39
CA TYR A 120 3.30 -0.42 -7.09
C TYR A 120 2.99 -1.73 -6.36
N ALA A 121 2.36 -1.68 -5.19
CA ALA A 121 1.86 -2.88 -4.53
C ALA A 121 0.81 -3.57 -5.41
N PRO A 122 0.77 -4.91 -5.45
CA PRO A 122 -0.21 -5.62 -6.24
C PRO A 122 -1.64 -5.33 -5.75
N SER A 123 -2.59 -5.31 -6.69
CA SER A 123 -4.01 -5.17 -6.38
C SER A 123 -4.83 -6.19 -7.18
N ALA A 124 -5.96 -6.61 -6.64
CA ALA A 124 -6.82 -7.59 -7.27
C ALA A 124 -7.26 -7.13 -8.67
N GLY A 125 -6.96 -7.95 -9.69
CA GLY A 125 -7.22 -7.62 -11.09
C GLY A 125 -6.51 -6.35 -11.59
N ASN A 126 -5.41 -5.96 -10.94
CA ASN A 126 -4.67 -4.73 -11.21
C ASN A 126 -5.55 -3.46 -11.19
N ARG A 127 -6.60 -3.45 -10.36
CA ARG A 127 -7.58 -2.34 -10.33
C ARG A 127 -7.05 -1.05 -9.73
N GLN A 128 -5.98 -1.10 -8.90
CA GLN A 128 -5.28 0.07 -8.35
C GLN A 128 -6.22 1.08 -7.67
N MET A 129 -7.17 0.58 -6.88
CA MET A 129 -8.25 1.38 -6.27
C MET A 129 -7.91 1.87 -4.86
N VAL A 130 -6.65 1.80 -4.44
CA VAL A 130 -6.21 2.36 -3.15
C VAL A 130 -6.10 3.87 -3.25
N ASN A 131 -6.76 4.55 -2.33
CA ASN A 131 -6.74 6.00 -2.17
C ASN A 131 -6.04 6.37 -0.86
N TRP A 132 -5.58 7.60 -0.75
CA TRP A 132 -4.78 8.05 0.38
C TRP A 132 -5.36 9.30 1.03
N ARG A 133 -5.40 9.30 2.35
CA ARG A 133 -5.66 10.48 3.16
C ARG A 133 -4.44 10.73 4.05
N VAL A 134 -3.86 11.92 3.96
CA VAL A 134 -2.72 12.33 4.78
C VAL A 134 -3.17 13.43 5.72
N VAL A 135 -2.87 13.29 7.00
CA VAL A 135 -3.14 14.28 8.05
C VAL A 135 -1.80 14.69 8.65
N THR A 136 -1.46 15.98 8.53
CA THR A 136 -0.23 16.59 9.04
C THR A 136 -0.52 17.71 10.03
N ASP A 137 -1.79 18.08 10.17
CA ASP A 137 -2.24 19.09 11.13
C ASP A 137 -2.22 18.49 12.55
N PRO A 138 -1.41 19.04 13.48
CA PRO A 138 -1.28 18.52 14.83
C PRO A 138 -2.61 18.54 15.61
N ASP A 139 -3.42 19.58 15.46
CA ASP A 139 -4.69 19.72 16.17
C ASP A 139 -5.66 18.64 15.70
N LYS A 140 -5.65 18.34 14.39
CA LYS A 140 -6.46 17.28 13.80
C LYS A 140 -6.00 15.90 14.26
N ILE A 141 -4.69 15.65 14.32
CA ILE A 141 -4.13 14.40 14.85
C ILE A 141 -4.50 14.23 16.32
N HIS A 142 -4.36 15.28 17.12
CA HIS A 142 -4.76 15.27 18.53
C HIS A 142 -6.26 14.98 18.69
N ARG A 143 -7.10 15.60 17.85
CA ARG A 143 -8.55 15.35 17.84
C ARG A 143 -8.89 13.89 17.51
N LEU A 144 -8.18 13.26 16.57
CA LEU A 144 -8.36 11.84 16.26
C LEU A 144 -7.97 10.93 17.44
N ALA A 145 -6.92 11.28 18.16
CA ALA A 145 -6.52 10.58 19.38
C ALA A 145 -7.56 10.73 20.49
N GLU A 146 -8.07 11.95 20.71
CA GLU A 146 -9.14 12.24 21.68
C GLU A 146 -10.41 11.43 21.37
N LEU A 147 -10.89 11.44 20.15
CA LEU A 147 -12.06 10.65 19.73
C LEU A 147 -11.84 9.15 19.93
N THR A 148 -10.62 8.68 19.69
CA THR A 148 -10.26 7.27 19.93
C THR A 148 -10.28 6.94 21.43
N VAL A 149 -9.80 7.82 22.30
CA VAL A 149 -9.90 7.67 23.76
C VAL A 149 -11.36 7.70 24.21
N GLY A 150 -12.18 8.59 23.64
CA GLY A 150 -13.63 8.62 23.88
C GLY A 150 -14.31 7.30 23.56
N TRP A 151 -13.94 6.67 22.42
CA TRP A 151 -14.38 5.33 22.09
C TRP A 151 -13.92 4.27 23.10
N MET A 152 -12.68 4.35 23.59
CA MET A 152 -12.18 3.41 24.61
C MET A 152 -12.95 3.54 25.93
N ARG A 153 -13.24 4.77 26.37
CA ARG A 153 -14.07 5.00 27.56
C ARG A 153 -15.45 4.38 27.41
N PHE A 154 -16.11 4.62 26.28
CA PHE A 154 -17.40 4.02 25.99
C PHE A 154 -17.35 2.48 26.05
N ILE A 155 -16.32 1.84 25.46
CA ILE A 155 -16.15 0.38 25.51
C ILE A 155 -15.92 -0.12 26.94
N LEU A 156 -15.23 0.64 27.78
CA LEU A 156 -14.99 0.27 29.17
C LEU A 156 -16.25 0.37 30.04
N GLU A 157 -17.13 1.32 29.74
CA GLU A 157 -18.35 1.59 30.50
C GLU A 157 -19.53 0.74 30.01
N GLU A 158 -19.79 0.72 28.72
CA GLU A 158 -21.02 0.18 28.13
C GLU A 158 -20.78 -0.98 27.15
N GLY A 159 -19.53 -1.22 26.74
CA GLY A 159 -19.21 -2.24 25.73
C GLY A 159 -19.29 -3.67 26.25
N PRO A 160 -19.45 -4.66 25.33
CA PRO A 160 -19.39 -6.08 25.68
C PRO A 160 -18.04 -6.39 26.33
N GLU A 161 -18.06 -7.25 27.36
CA GLU A 161 -16.82 -7.60 28.11
C GLU A 161 -15.72 -8.17 27.20
N ALA A 162 -16.09 -8.94 26.17
CA ALA A 162 -15.17 -9.47 25.16
C ALA A 162 -14.48 -8.37 24.30
N ALA A 163 -15.05 -7.18 24.19
CA ALA A 163 -14.47 -6.05 23.48
C ALA A 163 -13.52 -5.21 24.35
N ARG A 164 -13.51 -5.43 25.67
CA ARG A 164 -12.69 -4.70 26.64
C ARG A 164 -11.25 -5.18 26.60
N ALA A 165 -10.40 -4.52 25.83
CA ALA A 165 -8.98 -4.85 25.83
C ALA A 165 -8.34 -4.47 27.18
N PRO A 166 -7.55 -5.37 27.80
CA PRO A 166 -7.02 -5.17 29.16
C PRO A 166 -6.08 -3.97 29.29
N TYR A 167 -5.60 -3.43 28.17
CA TYR A 167 -4.71 -2.26 28.14
C TYR A 167 -5.46 -0.92 27.96
N PHE A 168 -6.78 -0.90 27.69
CA PHE A 168 -7.54 0.33 27.52
C PHE A 168 -7.51 1.22 28.78
N PRO A 169 -7.70 0.71 30.00
CA PRO A 169 -7.62 1.56 31.20
C PRO A 169 -6.29 2.31 31.33
N ALA A 170 -5.19 1.64 31.02
CA ALA A 170 -3.86 2.25 31.10
C ALA A 170 -3.67 3.36 30.03
N ILE A 171 -4.25 3.21 28.84
CA ILE A 171 -4.20 4.23 27.78
C ILE A 171 -5.04 5.44 28.15
N VAL A 172 -6.27 5.23 28.65
CA VAL A 172 -7.15 6.31 29.12
C VAL A 172 -6.50 7.08 30.27
N THR A 173 -5.95 6.37 31.26
CA THR A 173 -5.22 7.01 32.37
C THR A 173 -4.00 7.81 31.90
N ALA A 174 -3.29 7.33 30.89
CA ALA A 174 -2.17 8.05 30.30
C ALA A 174 -2.63 9.35 29.61
N TRP A 175 -3.71 9.27 28.86
CA TRP A 175 -4.34 10.43 28.20
C TRP A 175 -4.76 11.50 29.21
N ASP A 176 -5.40 11.12 30.33
CA ASP A 176 -5.81 12.02 31.40
C ASP A 176 -4.63 12.75 32.07
N LYS A 177 -3.42 12.19 31.90
CA LYS A 177 -2.15 12.77 32.33
C LYS A 177 -1.41 13.53 31.22
N GLY A 178 -2.07 13.81 30.10
CA GLY A 178 -1.50 14.52 28.96
C GLY A 178 -0.53 13.71 28.10
N MET A 179 -0.58 12.36 28.15
CA MET A 179 0.28 11.50 27.35
C MET A 179 -0.51 10.78 26.25
N ASP A 180 -0.25 11.09 25.00
CA ASP A 180 -0.84 10.36 23.86
C ASP A 180 -0.20 8.97 23.70
N LYS A 181 -0.96 7.92 24.05
CA LYS A 181 -0.60 6.51 23.78
C LYS A 181 -1.34 5.92 22.60
N VAL A 182 -2.22 6.68 21.97
CA VAL A 182 -3.01 6.29 20.78
C VAL A 182 -2.20 6.52 19.51
N LEU A 183 -1.91 7.78 19.20
CA LEU A 183 -1.14 8.19 18.02
C LEU A 183 0.31 8.62 18.37
N ARG A 184 0.66 8.68 19.67
CA ARG A 184 2.03 8.82 20.16
C ARG A 184 2.72 10.09 19.69
N ASP A 185 1.97 11.17 19.60
CA ASP A 185 2.43 12.46 19.09
C ASP A 185 3.12 12.32 17.72
N ALA A 186 2.64 11.39 16.89
CA ALA A 186 3.14 11.22 15.53
C ALA A 186 2.83 12.47 14.69
N PRO A 187 3.81 13.04 13.97
CA PRO A 187 3.59 14.25 13.18
C PRO A 187 2.71 14.01 11.93
N VAL A 188 2.51 12.76 11.53
CA VAL A 188 1.71 12.41 10.36
C VAL A 188 0.89 11.14 10.63
N VAL A 189 -0.36 11.16 10.19
CA VAL A 189 -1.18 9.96 10.01
C VAL A 189 -1.49 9.81 8.54
N VAL A 190 -1.02 8.70 7.95
CA VAL A 190 -1.36 8.28 6.58
C VAL A 190 -2.44 7.23 6.68
N LEU A 191 -3.52 7.41 5.95
CA LEU A 191 -4.61 6.44 5.90
C LEU A 191 -4.80 5.99 4.46
N ALA A 192 -4.67 4.70 4.22
CA ALA A 192 -5.05 4.07 2.96
C ALA A 192 -6.52 3.65 3.04
N HIS A 193 -7.26 3.87 1.96
CA HIS A 193 -8.67 3.47 1.89
C HIS A 193 -9.05 3.06 0.48
N ALA A 194 -10.07 2.20 0.36
CA ALA A 194 -10.57 1.72 -0.93
C ALA A 194 -12.09 1.64 -0.94
N PRO A 195 -12.73 1.86 -2.11
CA PRO A 195 -14.17 1.77 -2.26
C PRO A 195 -14.67 0.32 -2.14
N LYS A 196 -15.97 0.16 -1.93
CA LYS A 196 -16.62 -1.15 -1.84
C LYS A 196 -16.50 -1.98 -3.14
N GLU A 197 -16.29 -1.32 -4.27
CA GLU A 197 -16.10 -1.92 -5.59
C GLU A 197 -14.70 -2.57 -5.76
N ALA A 198 -13.76 -2.29 -4.87
CA ALA A 198 -12.46 -2.95 -4.86
C ALA A 198 -12.63 -4.44 -4.50
N LEU A 199 -12.20 -5.35 -5.39
CA LEU A 199 -12.41 -6.79 -5.24
C LEU A 199 -11.85 -7.33 -3.92
N ASN A 200 -10.68 -6.86 -3.50
CA ASN A 200 -10.00 -7.21 -2.25
C ASN A 200 -9.47 -5.97 -1.54
N GLY A 201 -10.31 -4.92 -1.40
CA GLY A 201 -9.87 -3.60 -0.96
C GLY A 201 -9.04 -3.59 0.32
N MET A 202 -9.38 -4.42 1.33
CA MET A 202 -8.58 -4.52 2.55
C MET A 202 -7.20 -5.16 2.30
N VAL A 203 -7.11 -6.15 1.45
CA VAL A 203 -5.83 -6.79 1.09
C VAL A 203 -4.98 -5.80 0.28
N ASP A 204 -5.56 -5.16 -0.74
CA ASP A 204 -4.87 -4.22 -1.61
C ASP A 204 -4.25 -3.06 -0.81
N LEU A 205 -5.04 -2.42 0.07
CA LEU A 205 -4.54 -1.31 0.90
C LEU A 205 -3.51 -1.76 1.95
N THR A 206 -3.62 -3.00 2.46
CA THR A 206 -2.65 -3.56 3.41
C THR A 206 -1.31 -3.79 2.73
N LEU A 207 -1.32 -4.30 1.50
CA LEU A 207 -0.10 -4.46 0.70
C LEU A 207 0.53 -3.10 0.39
N ALA A 208 -0.27 -2.11 -0.02
CA ALA A 208 0.22 -0.75 -0.28
C ALA A 208 0.84 -0.10 0.98
N LEU A 209 0.19 -0.21 2.14
CA LEU A 209 0.76 0.25 3.41
C LEU A 209 2.03 -0.52 3.80
N SER A 210 2.14 -1.81 3.47
CA SER A 210 3.36 -2.59 3.72
C SER A 210 4.52 -2.11 2.86
N TYR A 211 4.28 -1.75 1.59
CA TYR A 211 5.29 -1.13 0.73
C TYR A 211 5.75 0.21 1.30
N LEU A 212 4.81 1.06 1.73
CA LEU A 212 5.10 2.34 2.40
C LEU A 212 5.93 2.13 3.68
N GLU A 213 5.52 1.18 4.54
CA GLU A 213 6.21 0.86 5.79
C GLU A 213 7.66 0.42 5.56
N LEU A 214 7.89 -0.42 4.53
CA LEU A 214 9.21 -0.92 4.18
C LEU A 214 10.10 0.17 3.56
N ALA A 215 9.53 1.07 2.78
CA ALA A 215 10.27 2.16 2.16
C ALA A 215 10.62 3.30 3.15
N ALA A 216 9.80 3.54 4.17
CA ALA A 216 9.98 4.68 5.10
C ALA A 216 11.38 4.78 5.72
N PRO A 217 12.06 3.69 6.17
CA PRO A 217 13.41 3.77 6.72
C PRO A 217 14.46 4.28 5.74
N THR A 218 14.29 4.10 4.44
CA THR A 218 15.23 4.59 3.41
C THR A 218 15.24 6.12 3.33
N LEU A 219 14.15 6.76 3.80
CA LEU A 219 14.02 8.23 3.92
C LEU A 219 14.26 8.74 5.35
N GLY A 220 14.75 7.88 6.26
CA GLY A 220 14.99 8.19 7.67
C GLY A 220 13.70 8.27 8.51
N LEU A 221 12.60 7.76 7.99
CA LEU A 221 11.29 7.77 8.64
C LEU A 221 10.98 6.41 9.27
N GLY A 222 10.02 6.40 10.18
CA GLY A 222 9.49 5.19 10.79
C GLY A 222 7.98 5.24 10.88
N THR A 223 7.38 4.06 10.87
CA THR A 223 5.93 3.88 10.83
C THR A 223 5.43 3.01 11.98
N CYS A 224 4.15 3.14 12.28
CA CYS A 224 3.44 2.19 13.12
C CYS A 224 1.98 2.09 12.68
N TRP A 225 1.49 0.88 12.51
CA TRP A 225 0.06 0.61 12.26
C TRP A 225 -0.77 1.15 13.43
N ALA A 226 -1.71 2.06 13.15
CA ALA A 226 -2.52 2.74 14.15
C ALA A 226 -3.77 1.93 14.52
N GLY A 227 -3.55 0.72 15.07
CA GLY A 227 -4.62 -0.25 15.34
C GLY A 227 -5.70 0.26 16.30
N LEU A 228 -5.37 1.15 17.24
CA LEU A 228 -6.35 1.75 18.15
C LEU A 228 -7.30 2.68 17.42
N LEU A 229 -6.76 3.57 16.57
CA LEU A 229 -7.56 4.43 15.71
C LEU A 229 -8.38 3.60 14.72
N GLN A 230 -7.83 2.50 14.18
CA GLN A 230 -8.58 1.58 13.31
C GLN A 230 -9.79 0.97 14.04
N GLY A 231 -9.62 0.53 15.28
CA GLY A 231 -10.73 0.00 16.10
C GLY A 231 -11.84 1.03 16.30
N ALA A 232 -11.46 2.26 16.60
CA ALA A 232 -12.41 3.37 16.73
C ALA A 232 -13.11 3.69 15.40
N LEU A 233 -12.39 3.73 14.28
CA LEU A 233 -12.93 3.96 12.93
C LEU A 233 -13.98 2.92 12.52
N LEU A 234 -13.84 1.68 12.94
CA LEU A 234 -14.82 0.63 12.66
C LEU A 234 -16.12 0.80 13.44
N SER A 235 -16.08 1.48 14.59
CA SER A 235 -17.20 1.59 15.52
C SER A 235 -17.85 2.97 15.57
N ARG A 236 -17.15 4.01 15.12
CA ARG A 236 -17.53 5.43 15.30
C ARG A 236 -17.55 6.18 13.97
N PRO A 237 -18.73 6.37 13.35
CA PRO A 237 -18.87 7.08 12.08
C PRO A 237 -18.35 8.52 12.11
N GLU A 238 -18.43 9.19 13.27
CA GLU A 238 -17.94 10.55 13.47
C GLU A 238 -16.42 10.68 13.18
N ILE A 239 -15.62 9.64 13.46
CA ILE A 239 -14.18 9.65 13.18
C ILE A 239 -13.92 9.54 11.67
N LYS A 240 -14.74 8.75 10.95
CA LYS A 240 -14.68 8.69 9.48
C LYS A 240 -14.98 10.05 8.87
N LYS A 241 -15.98 10.74 9.39
CA LYS A 241 -16.36 12.10 8.97
C LYS A 241 -15.25 13.11 9.25
N GLU A 242 -14.64 13.05 10.43
CA GLU A 242 -13.49 13.89 10.81
C GLU A 242 -12.32 13.72 9.84
N LEU A 243 -12.06 12.51 9.40
CA LEU A 243 -11.04 12.21 8.38
C LEU A 243 -11.48 12.58 6.95
N GLY A 244 -12.75 12.91 6.73
CA GLY A 244 -13.30 13.17 5.39
C GLY A 244 -13.27 11.94 4.48
N LEU A 245 -13.49 10.75 5.07
CA LEU A 245 -13.56 9.51 4.29
C LEU A 245 -14.89 9.42 3.55
N PRO A 246 -14.89 9.03 2.25
CA PRO A 246 -16.12 8.78 1.52
C PRO A 246 -16.93 7.64 2.15
N GLU A 247 -18.26 7.77 2.18
CA GLU A 247 -19.15 6.75 2.76
C GLU A 247 -19.04 5.39 2.08
N ASN A 248 -18.79 5.40 0.76
CA ASN A 248 -18.62 4.19 -0.04
C ASN A 248 -17.22 3.56 0.06
N HIS A 249 -16.37 4.00 1.01
CA HIS A 249 -15.04 3.45 1.26
C HIS A 249 -15.01 2.66 2.59
N PRO A 250 -15.52 1.41 2.63
CA PRO A 250 -15.55 0.61 3.84
C PRO A 250 -14.17 0.07 4.24
N HIS A 251 -13.27 -0.06 3.27
CA HIS A 251 -11.92 -0.57 3.47
C HIS A 251 -10.99 0.60 3.80
N HIS A 252 -10.38 0.58 4.99
CA HIS A 252 -9.45 1.63 5.41
C HIS A 252 -8.52 1.12 6.51
N TYR A 253 -7.30 1.65 6.56
CA TYR A 253 -6.40 1.44 7.67
C TYR A 253 -5.42 2.62 7.84
N PRO A 254 -5.31 3.19 9.07
CA PRO A 254 -4.39 4.28 9.37
C PRO A 254 -3.00 3.77 9.79
N MET A 255 -1.97 4.56 9.49
CA MET A 255 -0.59 4.33 9.86
C MET A 255 0.03 5.64 10.35
N MET A 256 0.69 5.63 11.50
CA MET A 256 1.51 6.71 12.01
C MET A 256 2.82 6.78 11.22
N LEU A 257 3.32 7.98 10.94
CA LEU A 257 4.57 8.22 10.23
C LEU A 257 5.31 9.40 10.85
N GLY A 258 6.63 9.32 10.97
CA GLY A 258 7.46 10.41 11.46
C GLY A 258 8.93 10.02 11.58
N TYR A 259 9.78 10.99 11.91
CA TYR A 259 11.19 10.74 12.16
C TYR A 259 11.36 9.95 13.45
N THR A 260 12.08 8.81 13.37
CA THR A 260 12.31 7.99 14.57
C THR A 260 13.22 8.70 15.58
N LYS A 261 12.84 8.68 16.88
CA LYS A 261 13.66 9.19 17.97
C LYS A 261 14.74 8.21 18.42
N LEU A 262 14.52 6.90 18.18
CA LEU A 262 15.40 5.83 18.60
C LEU A 262 15.99 5.09 17.40
N ARG A 263 17.18 4.53 17.58
CA ARG A 263 17.82 3.60 16.64
C ARG A 263 17.67 2.18 17.18
N TYR A 264 17.37 1.24 16.28
CA TYR A 264 17.32 -0.20 16.60
C TYR A 264 18.65 -0.84 16.19
N TYR A 265 19.22 -1.68 17.09
CA TYR A 265 20.56 -2.25 16.93
C TYR A 265 20.54 -3.77 16.75
N ARG A 266 19.40 -4.43 16.92
CA ARG A 266 19.28 -5.88 16.89
C ARG A 266 18.04 -6.32 16.15
N LEU A 267 18.08 -7.53 15.60
CA LEU A 267 16.97 -8.23 14.96
C LEU A 267 16.40 -9.25 15.96
N PRO A 268 15.39 -8.92 16.76
CA PRO A 268 14.80 -9.85 17.70
C PRO A 268 14.22 -11.07 16.99
N GLU A 269 14.42 -12.21 17.58
CA GLU A 269 13.92 -13.47 17.05
C GLU A 269 12.38 -13.52 17.07
N ARG A 270 11.81 -14.29 16.15
CA ARG A 270 10.39 -14.60 16.04
C ARG A 270 10.15 -16.09 16.33
N LYS A 271 8.96 -16.43 16.75
CA LYS A 271 8.54 -17.83 16.85
C LYS A 271 8.74 -18.52 15.50
N PRO A 272 9.19 -19.78 15.48
CA PRO A 272 9.33 -20.52 14.24
C PRO A 272 7.98 -20.67 13.54
N PRO A 273 7.96 -20.67 12.19
CA PRO A 273 6.74 -20.90 11.44
C PRO A 273 6.24 -22.33 11.63
N LYS A 274 4.93 -22.51 11.65
CA LYS A 274 4.32 -23.83 11.54
C LYS A 274 4.08 -24.12 10.07
N ILE A 275 4.79 -25.08 9.50
CA ILE A 275 4.72 -25.44 8.09
C ILE A 275 4.24 -26.87 7.99
N VAL A 276 3.25 -27.10 7.13
CA VAL A 276 2.82 -28.44 6.72
C VAL A 276 3.20 -28.58 5.25
N TRP A 277 3.99 -29.59 4.96
CA TRP A 277 4.38 -29.95 3.60
C TRP A 277 3.40 -31.00 3.07
N GLY A 278 2.76 -30.75 1.91
CA GLY A 278 1.84 -31.69 1.23
C GLY A 278 2.55 -32.60 0.26
#